data_d4dc6acf48b8115c834d37fdc17cf9b8
#
_entry.id   d4dc6acf48b8115c834d37fdc17cf9b8
#
_cell.length_a   1.000
_cell.length_b   1.000
_cell.length_c   1.000
_cell.angle_alpha   90.00
_cell.angle_beta   90.00
_cell.angle_gamma   90.00
#
_symmetry.space_group_name_H-M   'P 1'
#
loop_
_entity.id
_entity.type
_entity.pdbx_description
1 polymer ?
#
loop_
_entity_poly.entity_id
_entity_poly.type
_entity_poly.pdbx_seq_one_letter_code
_entity_poly.pdbx_strand_id
1 'polypeptide(L)'
;VVTSDGGNGVGYVSMRVRGTDAGRINFTVDGVPVNDSESHGVFWVNMPDFASSVESIQIQRGAGTSTNGAAAFGATVAMQTQRPRLEPYFEASSAAGSYGTFAHTVRGGTGLIGNHFVFDARYSNVQTDGYIERARANMSSYYASAAYYNGGTMLKFQTFGSSEVSYQAWN
;
A
#
# COMPACT_ATOMS: atom_id res chain seq x y z
N VAL A 1 -12.33 -4.69 11.74
CA VAL A 1 -12.51 -5.99 11.08
C VAL A 1 -12.11 -5.82 9.61
N VAL A 2 -11.30 -6.71 9.13
CA VAL A 2 -10.91 -6.80 7.72
C VAL A 2 -11.46 -8.11 7.18
N THR A 3 -12.10 -8.08 6.03
CA THR A 3 -12.59 -9.25 5.31
C THR A 3 -12.01 -9.29 3.91
N SER A 4 -11.68 -10.46 3.40
CA SER A 4 -11.24 -10.63 2.03
C SER A 4 -12.01 -11.78 1.37
N ASP A 5 -12.31 -11.63 0.09
CA ASP A 5 -13.10 -12.62 -0.65
C ASP A 5 -12.36 -13.96 -0.77
N GLY A 6 -11.05 -13.93 -0.91
CA GLY A 6 -10.21 -15.14 -0.94
C GLY A 6 -9.90 -15.74 0.43
N GLY A 7 -10.32 -15.12 1.52
CA GLY A 7 -10.07 -15.57 2.90
C GLY A 7 -8.62 -15.43 3.38
N ASN A 8 -7.70 -14.96 2.56
CA ASN A 8 -6.26 -14.89 2.84
C ASN A 8 -5.67 -13.47 2.80
N GLY A 9 -6.53 -12.44 2.76
CA GLY A 9 -6.10 -11.04 2.69
C GLY A 9 -5.70 -10.57 1.28
N VAL A 10 -5.93 -11.39 0.27
CA VAL A 10 -5.61 -11.12 -1.14
C VAL A 10 -6.92 -10.90 -1.92
N GLY A 11 -6.86 -10.11 -3.00
CA GLY A 11 -8.02 -9.78 -3.82
C GLY A 11 -8.84 -8.63 -3.23
N TYR A 12 -10.16 -8.69 -3.41
CA TYR A 12 -11.04 -7.68 -2.84
C TYR A 12 -11.07 -7.75 -1.31
N VAL A 13 -10.65 -6.65 -0.71
CA VAL A 13 -10.57 -6.50 0.75
C VAL A 13 -11.48 -5.38 1.20
N SER A 14 -12.29 -5.64 2.21
CA SER A 14 -13.10 -4.63 2.88
C SER A 14 -12.64 -4.42 4.32
N MET A 15 -12.55 -3.16 4.72
CA MET A 15 -12.19 -2.77 6.08
C MET A 15 -13.37 -2.09 6.77
N ARG A 16 -13.60 -2.45 8.03
CA ARG A 16 -14.56 -1.78 8.92
C ARG A 16 -13.88 -1.37 10.21
N VAL A 17 -14.13 -0.14 10.64
CA VAL A 17 -13.65 0.37 11.93
C VAL A 17 -14.85 0.72 12.79
N ARG A 18 -15.00 0.07 13.97
CA ARG A 18 -16.12 0.27 14.90
C ARG A 18 -17.50 0.18 14.26
N GLY A 19 -17.67 -0.71 13.27
CA GLY A 19 -18.94 -0.89 12.57
C GLY A 19 -19.19 0.07 11.41
N THR A 20 -18.35 1.09 11.21
CA THR A 20 -18.43 1.96 10.02
C THR A 20 -17.84 1.26 8.82
N ASP A 21 -18.47 1.45 7.67
CA ASP A 21 -18.02 0.91 6.38
C ASP A 21 -16.82 1.66 5.80
N ALA A 22 -16.24 1.12 4.74
CA ALA A 22 -15.05 1.66 4.07
C ALA A 22 -15.26 3.09 3.52
N GLY A 23 -16.47 3.43 3.06
CA GLY A 23 -16.77 4.75 2.54
C GLY A 23 -16.79 5.88 3.60
N ARG A 24 -16.65 5.52 4.87
CA ARG A 24 -16.57 6.47 6.01
C ARG A 24 -15.19 6.47 6.68
N ILE A 25 -14.22 5.87 6.03
CA ILE A 25 -12.83 5.83 6.48
C ILE A 25 -11.99 6.59 5.47
N ASN A 26 -11.33 7.64 5.94
CA ASN A 26 -10.39 8.39 5.11
C ASN A 26 -9.03 7.69 5.09
N PHE A 27 -8.47 7.50 3.90
CA PHE A 27 -7.14 6.94 3.69
C PHE A 27 -6.24 7.97 3.03
N THR A 28 -5.07 8.18 3.58
CA THR A 28 -4.07 9.07 2.98
C THR A 28 -2.74 8.36 2.77
N VAL A 29 -2.05 8.72 1.70
CA VAL A 29 -0.66 8.34 1.43
C VAL A 29 0.16 9.62 1.42
N ASP A 30 1.13 9.73 2.31
CA ASP A 30 1.96 10.94 2.50
C ASP A 30 1.13 12.23 2.63
N GLY A 31 -0.04 12.14 3.29
CA GLY A 31 -0.97 13.25 3.49
C GLY A 31 -1.93 13.50 2.32
N VAL A 32 -1.80 12.79 1.19
CA VAL A 32 -2.71 12.92 0.04
C VAL A 32 -3.83 11.89 0.16
N PRO A 33 -5.11 12.29 0.13
CA PRO A 33 -6.24 11.37 0.14
C PRO A 33 -6.22 10.46 -1.10
N VAL A 34 -6.48 9.16 -0.88
CA VAL A 34 -6.55 8.15 -1.94
C VAL A 34 -7.95 7.54 -2.07
N ASN A 35 -8.90 8.06 -1.31
CA ASN A 35 -10.29 7.67 -1.47
C ASN A 35 -10.81 8.09 -2.85
N ASP A 36 -11.53 7.19 -3.48
CA ASP A 36 -12.24 7.47 -4.73
C ASP A 36 -13.29 8.57 -4.53
N SER A 37 -13.38 9.52 -5.46
CA SER A 37 -14.23 10.70 -5.32
C SER A 37 -15.73 10.41 -5.40
N GLU A 38 -16.12 9.28 -5.99
CA GLU A 38 -17.51 8.88 -6.16
C GLU A 38 -17.97 7.93 -5.04
N SER A 39 -17.25 6.83 -4.84
CA SER A 39 -17.60 5.81 -3.85
C SER A 39 -17.14 6.14 -2.44
N HIS A 40 -16.25 7.11 -2.29
CA HIS A 40 -15.53 7.44 -1.04
C HIS A 40 -14.72 6.28 -0.44
N GLY A 41 -14.62 5.15 -1.15
CA GLY A 41 -13.86 3.98 -0.75
C GLY A 41 -12.44 3.96 -1.31
N VAL A 42 -11.68 2.94 -0.93
CA VAL A 42 -10.38 2.63 -1.52
C VAL A 42 -10.45 1.24 -2.13
N PHE A 43 -10.06 1.13 -3.38
CA PHE A 43 -9.97 -0.15 -4.09
C PHE A 43 -8.59 -0.77 -3.86
N TRP A 44 -8.46 -1.55 -2.78
CA TRP A 44 -7.19 -2.18 -2.39
C TRP A 44 -6.66 -3.14 -3.45
N VAL A 45 -7.53 -3.69 -4.27
CA VAL A 45 -7.17 -4.53 -5.42
C VAL A 45 -6.26 -3.80 -6.42
N ASN A 46 -6.34 -2.47 -6.47
CA ASN A 46 -5.48 -1.64 -7.32
C ASN A 46 -4.12 -1.34 -6.67
N MET A 47 -3.92 -1.73 -5.41
CA MET A 47 -2.70 -1.46 -4.64
C MET A 47 -2.20 -2.72 -3.91
N PRO A 48 -2.05 -3.88 -4.59
CA PRO A 48 -1.58 -5.09 -3.95
C PRO A 48 -0.16 -4.88 -3.40
N ASP A 49 0.08 -5.42 -2.21
CA ASP A 49 1.35 -5.32 -1.49
C ASP A 49 1.90 -3.88 -1.30
N PHE A 50 1.01 -2.86 -1.35
CA PHE A 50 1.42 -1.47 -1.11
C PHE A 50 2.03 -1.28 0.28
N ALA A 51 1.58 -2.07 1.26
CA ALA A 51 2.10 -2.04 2.63
C ALA A 51 3.63 -2.24 2.70
N SER A 52 4.22 -2.99 1.77
CA SER A 52 5.67 -3.16 1.67
C SER A 52 6.44 -1.88 1.29
N SER A 53 5.75 -0.83 0.84
CA SER A 53 6.31 0.50 0.58
C SER A 53 6.03 1.50 1.70
N VAL A 54 5.32 1.07 2.76
CA VAL A 54 4.88 1.93 3.85
C VAL A 54 5.84 1.80 5.03
N GLU A 55 6.32 2.92 5.56
CA GLU A 55 7.16 2.98 6.76
C GLU A 55 6.31 2.99 8.03
N SER A 56 5.20 3.72 8.02
CA SER A 56 4.31 3.80 9.17
C SER A 56 2.84 3.92 8.77
N ILE A 57 1.97 3.36 9.61
CA ILE A 57 0.53 3.47 9.49
C ILE A 57 -0.01 4.01 10.81
N GLN A 58 -0.67 5.16 10.73
CA GLN A 58 -1.37 5.75 11.88
C GLN A 58 -2.86 5.62 11.68
N ILE A 59 -3.56 5.09 12.68
CA ILE A 59 -5.01 4.91 12.65
C ILE A 59 -5.63 5.79 13.74
N GLN A 60 -6.32 6.84 13.32
CA GLN A 60 -7.13 7.68 14.19
C GLN A 60 -8.59 7.23 14.08
N ARG A 61 -9.16 6.81 15.19
CA ARG A 61 -10.56 6.34 15.28
C ARG A 61 -11.50 7.46 15.63
N GLY A 62 -12.65 7.52 14.96
CA GLY A 62 -13.66 8.56 15.13
C GLY A 62 -13.43 9.72 14.16
N ALA A 63 -14.25 10.78 14.32
CA ALA A 63 -14.11 11.98 13.51
C ALA A 63 -12.72 12.60 13.73
N GLY A 64 -11.99 12.74 12.63
CA GLY A 64 -10.67 13.35 12.62
C GLY A 64 -10.73 14.88 12.70
N THR A 65 -9.56 15.50 12.65
CA THR A 65 -9.44 16.94 12.48
C THR A 65 -9.91 17.35 11.08
N SER A 66 -10.29 18.61 10.89
CA SER A 66 -10.75 19.15 9.60
C SER A 66 -9.72 19.00 8.45
N THR A 67 -8.46 18.74 8.77
CA THR A 67 -7.41 18.48 7.79
C THR A 67 -7.50 17.11 7.12
N ASN A 68 -8.32 16.18 7.65
CA ASN A 68 -8.39 14.80 7.18
C ASN A 68 -9.34 14.60 5.97
N GLY A 69 -10.01 15.66 5.51
CA GLY A 69 -10.83 15.63 4.30
C GLY A 69 -12.19 14.92 4.43
N ALA A 70 -12.80 14.64 3.30
CA ALA A 70 -14.06 13.92 3.20
C ALA A 70 -13.92 12.46 3.71
N ALA A 71 -15.01 11.85 4.12
CA ALA A 71 -15.09 10.48 4.64
C ALA A 71 -14.41 10.23 6.02
N ALA A 72 -13.87 11.24 6.70
CA ALA A 72 -13.19 11.08 7.99
C ALA A 72 -14.14 10.96 9.21
N PHE A 73 -15.28 10.28 9.05
CA PHE A 73 -16.27 10.13 10.15
C PHE A 73 -16.01 8.90 11.03
N GLY A 74 -15.61 7.81 10.42
CA GLY A 74 -15.38 6.55 11.13
C GLY A 74 -13.96 6.42 11.64
N ALA A 75 -13.02 6.72 10.78
CA ALA A 75 -11.59 6.69 11.08
C ALA A 75 -10.79 7.42 9.99
N THR A 76 -9.54 7.73 10.31
CA THR A 76 -8.51 8.12 9.34
C THR A 76 -7.36 7.13 9.44
N VAL A 77 -6.93 6.60 8.30
CA VAL A 77 -5.76 5.74 8.14
C VAL A 77 -4.72 6.51 7.34
N ALA A 78 -3.70 7.00 8.01
CA ALA A 78 -2.61 7.73 7.38
C ALA A 78 -1.41 6.80 7.18
N MET A 79 -1.05 6.57 5.93
CA MET A 79 0.11 5.78 5.51
C MET A 79 1.23 6.73 5.11
N GLN A 80 2.41 6.51 5.65
CA GLN A 80 3.61 7.22 5.23
C GLN A 80 4.50 6.27 4.46
N THR A 81 4.86 6.63 3.25
CA THR A 81 5.80 5.85 2.45
C THR A 81 7.21 5.98 3.00
N GLN A 82 8.06 5.03 2.66
CA GLN A 82 9.44 5.02 3.13
C GLN A 82 10.16 6.31 2.76
N ARG A 83 10.91 6.83 3.70
CA ARG A 83 11.80 7.98 3.46
C ARG A 83 12.98 7.54 2.61
N PRO A 84 13.42 8.39 1.65
CA PRO A 84 14.62 8.10 0.89
C PRO A 84 15.81 7.89 1.82
N ARG A 85 16.52 6.76 1.67
CA ARG A 85 17.73 6.49 2.44
C ARG A 85 18.94 7.19 1.81
N LEU A 86 19.72 7.86 2.63
CA LEU A 86 20.92 8.58 2.14
C LEU A 86 22.09 7.65 1.82
N GLU A 87 22.06 6.42 2.30
CA GLU A 87 23.05 5.39 2.02
C GLU A 87 22.52 4.42 0.95
N PRO A 88 23.36 3.96 0.02
CA PRO A 88 22.96 2.96 -0.95
C PRO A 88 22.63 1.64 -0.26
N TYR A 89 21.59 0.98 -0.74
CA TYR A 89 21.17 -0.30 -0.19
C TYR A 89 20.52 -1.19 -1.25
N PHE A 90 20.55 -2.48 -0.99
CA PHE A 90 19.80 -3.48 -1.72
C PHE A 90 19.27 -4.51 -0.73
N GLU A 91 18.00 -4.85 -0.84
CA GLU A 91 17.33 -5.82 0.01
C GLU A 91 16.47 -6.74 -0.85
N ALA A 92 16.53 -8.03 -0.57
CA ALA A 92 15.65 -9.03 -1.15
C ALA A 92 15.03 -9.85 -0.01
N SER A 93 13.74 -10.07 -0.11
CA SER A 93 13.00 -10.89 0.85
C SER A 93 12.11 -11.89 0.13
N SER A 94 11.96 -13.06 0.73
CA SER A 94 11.07 -14.11 0.26
C SER A 94 10.34 -14.70 1.45
N ALA A 95 9.05 -14.91 1.29
CA ALA A 95 8.22 -15.57 2.28
C ALA A 95 7.41 -16.69 1.62
N ALA A 96 7.19 -17.77 2.36
CA ALA A 96 6.34 -18.87 1.96
C ALA A 96 5.29 -19.09 3.05
N GLY A 97 4.07 -19.39 2.65
CA GLY A 97 2.93 -19.61 3.53
C GLY A 97 2.09 -20.80 3.10
N SER A 98 1.02 -21.05 3.84
CA SER A 98 0.03 -22.07 3.51
C SER A 98 -0.66 -21.77 2.18
N TYR A 99 -1.30 -22.76 1.59
CA TYR A 99 -2.07 -22.66 0.35
C TYR A 99 -1.26 -22.16 -0.85
N GLY A 100 -0.02 -22.64 -0.99
CA GLY A 100 0.85 -22.25 -2.11
C GLY A 100 1.19 -20.76 -2.12
N THR A 101 1.15 -20.10 -0.96
CA THR A 101 1.45 -18.66 -0.90
C THR A 101 2.95 -18.43 -0.93
N PHE A 102 3.40 -17.63 -1.89
CA PHE A 102 4.77 -17.16 -2.02
C PHE A 102 4.76 -15.64 -2.23
N ALA A 103 5.63 -14.94 -1.52
CA ALA A 103 5.84 -13.52 -1.68
C ALA A 103 7.33 -13.24 -1.88
N HIS A 104 7.66 -12.52 -2.94
CA HIS A 104 9.03 -12.13 -3.26
C HIS A 104 9.07 -10.62 -3.43
N THR A 105 9.99 -9.97 -2.74
CA THR A 105 10.18 -8.53 -2.84
C THR A 105 11.66 -8.22 -3.02
N VAL A 106 11.97 -7.36 -3.95
CA VAL A 106 13.30 -6.77 -4.11
C VAL A 106 13.15 -5.26 -4.02
N ARG A 107 14.09 -4.61 -3.33
CA ARG A 107 14.14 -3.15 -3.25
C ARG A 107 15.58 -2.67 -3.16
N GLY A 108 15.82 -1.47 -3.65
CA GLY A 108 17.13 -0.86 -3.57
C GLY A 108 17.05 0.64 -3.76
N GLY A 109 18.08 1.31 -3.30
CA GLY A 109 18.23 2.75 -3.42
C GLY A 109 19.67 3.14 -3.69
N THR A 110 19.83 4.26 -4.38
CA THR A 110 21.16 4.76 -4.78
C THR A 110 21.93 5.41 -3.65
N GLY A 111 21.23 5.75 -2.54
CA GLY A 111 21.78 6.71 -1.61
C GLY A 111 21.84 8.13 -2.21
N LEU A 112 22.52 9.02 -1.51
CA LEU A 112 22.64 10.42 -1.90
C LEU A 112 23.69 10.59 -3.01
N ILE A 113 23.24 10.98 -4.21
CA ILE A 113 24.08 11.26 -5.37
C ILE A 113 24.29 12.77 -5.47
N GLY A 114 25.57 13.20 -5.56
CA GLY A 114 25.94 14.61 -5.74
C GLY A 114 25.39 15.55 -4.67
N ASN A 115 25.12 15.04 -3.46
CA ASN A 115 24.51 15.74 -2.33
C ASN A 115 23.08 16.27 -2.58
N HIS A 116 22.42 15.84 -3.67
CA HIS A 116 21.12 16.36 -4.04
C HIS A 116 20.08 15.29 -4.37
N PHE A 117 20.45 14.19 -5.00
CA PHE A 117 19.48 13.25 -5.54
C PHE A 117 19.52 11.91 -4.82
N VAL A 118 18.32 11.35 -4.58
CA VAL A 118 18.15 9.98 -4.09
C VAL A 118 17.10 9.29 -4.94
N PHE A 119 17.35 8.04 -5.34
CA PHE A 119 16.40 7.20 -6.06
C PHE A 119 16.19 5.91 -5.30
N ASP A 120 14.94 5.50 -5.16
CA ASP A 120 14.54 4.24 -4.54
C ASP A 120 13.57 3.51 -5.45
N ALA A 121 13.67 2.20 -5.51
CA ALA A 121 12.74 1.35 -6.24
C ALA A 121 12.47 0.05 -5.48
N ARG A 122 11.24 -0.46 -5.64
CA ARG A 122 10.79 -1.75 -5.14
C ARG A 122 9.97 -2.46 -6.22
N TYR A 123 10.16 -3.76 -6.33
CA TYR A 123 9.29 -4.66 -7.06
C TYR A 123 8.90 -5.82 -6.16
N SER A 124 7.65 -6.24 -6.24
CA SER A 124 7.10 -7.33 -5.45
C SER A 124 6.21 -8.21 -6.31
N ASN A 125 6.27 -9.51 -6.07
CA ASN A 125 5.35 -10.49 -6.62
C ASN A 125 4.80 -11.35 -5.49
N VAL A 126 3.50 -11.51 -5.45
CA VAL A 126 2.78 -12.35 -4.49
C VAL A 126 1.87 -13.29 -5.26
N GLN A 127 1.99 -14.58 -4.99
CA GLN A 127 1.12 -15.60 -5.54
C GLN A 127 0.55 -16.47 -4.43
N THR A 128 -0.67 -16.95 -4.62
CA THR A 128 -1.36 -17.84 -3.69
C THR A 128 -2.41 -18.66 -4.42
N ASP A 129 -2.63 -19.89 -3.96
CA ASP A 129 -3.76 -20.70 -4.43
C ASP A 129 -5.05 -20.38 -3.67
N GLY A 130 -4.94 -19.67 -2.52
CA GLY A 130 -6.07 -19.27 -1.68
C GLY A 130 -6.56 -20.35 -0.74
N TYR A 131 -7.30 -19.93 0.28
CA TYR A 131 -7.92 -20.85 1.25
C TYR A 131 -9.21 -21.47 0.72
N ILE A 132 -9.96 -20.72 -0.08
CA ILE A 132 -11.25 -21.14 -0.66
C ILE A 132 -10.98 -21.67 -2.07
N GLU A 133 -11.78 -22.64 -2.54
CA GLU A 133 -11.72 -23.08 -3.92
C GLU A 133 -11.83 -21.90 -4.90
N ARG A 134 -10.98 -21.89 -5.95
CA ARG A 134 -10.92 -20.82 -6.95
C ARG A 134 -10.46 -19.46 -6.44
N ALA A 135 -9.78 -19.38 -5.29
CA ALA A 135 -9.25 -18.13 -4.75
C ALA A 135 -7.78 -17.86 -5.16
N ARG A 136 -7.32 -18.46 -6.28
CA ARG A 136 -5.96 -18.23 -6.78
C ARG A 136 -5.78 -16.77 -7.16
N ALA A 137 -4.68 -16.18 -6.73
CA ALA A 137 -4.27 -14.84 -7.13
C ALA A 137 -2.78 -14.78 -7.45
N ASN A 138 -2.43 -13.99 -8.44
CA ASN A 138 -1.05 -13.62 -8.76
C ASN A 138 -0.99 -12.10 -8.92
N MET A 139 -0.19 -11.46 -8.09
CA MET A 139 -0.09 -10.01 -8.02
C MET A 139 1.35 -9.58 -8.19
N SER A 140 1.54 -8.55 -8.99
CA SER A 140 2.83 -7.85 -9.10
C SER A 140 2.63 -6.39 -8.78
N SER A 141 3.56 -5.78 -8.06
CA SER A 141 3.53 -4.36 -7.78
C SER A 141 4.91 -3.74 -7.86
N TYR A 142 4.95 -2.47 -8.22
CA TYR A 142 6.16 -1.68 -8.17
C TYR A 142 5.93 -0.37 -7.42
N TYR A 143 6.99 0.14 -6.87
CA TYR A 143 7.07 1.47 -6.30
C TYR A 143 8.41 2.07 -6.70
N ALA A 144 8.41 3.33 -7.10
CA ALA A 144 9.63 4.08 -7.36
C ALA A 144 9.49 5.51 -6.83
N SER A 145 10.56 6.03 -6.27
CA SER A 145 10.61 7.41 -5.82
C SER A 145 11.92 8.06 -6.20
N ALA A 146 11.85 9.37 -6.45
CA ALA A 146 12.99 10.25 -6.64
C ALA A 146 12.87 11.44 -5.71
N ALA A 147 13.92 11.76 -4.98
CA ALA A 147 13.95 12.92 -4.11
C ALA A 147 15.10 13.85 -4.49
N TYR A 148 14.83 15.14 -4.46
CA TYR A 148 15.81 16.21 -4.64
C TYR A 148 15.90 17.04 -3.38
N TYR A 149 17.12 17.22 -2.87
CA TYR A 149 17.42 18.01 -1.69
C TYR A 149 18.21 19.26 -2.06
N ASN A 150 17.77 20.39 -1.55
CA ASN A 150 18.52 21.66 -1.67
C ASN A 150 18.26 22.54 -0.44
N GLY A 151 19.28 22.67 0.42
CA GLY A 151 19.16 23.39 1.68
C GLY A 151 18.05 22.82 2.57
N GLY A 152 17.08 23.64 2.94
CA GLY A 152 15.92 23.22 3.74
C GLY A 152 14.73 22.68 2.94
N THR A 153 14.87 22.50 1.61
CA THR A 153 13.78 22.07 0.73
C THR A 153 14.01 20.65 0.23
N MET A 154 12.96 19.82 0.29
CA MET A 154 12.93 18.51 -0.32
C MET A 154 11.76 18.45 -1.31
N LEU A 155 12.03 18.06 -2.54
CA LEU A 155 11.02 17.69 -3.52
C LEU A 155 11.06 16.17 -3.69
N LYS A 156 9.91 15.51 -3.50
CA LYS A 156 9.77 14.07 -3.68
C LYS A 156 8.75 13.79 -4.77
N PHE A 157 9.16 13.06 -5.77
CA PHE A 157 8.28 12.43 -6.76
C PHE A 157 8.18 10.94 -6.43
N GLN A 158 6.98 10.39 -6.58
CA GLN A 158 6.75 8.96 -6.39
C GLN A 158 5.74 8.44 -7.39
N THR A 159 5.95 7.20 -7.81
CA THR A 159 5.02 6.45 -8.66
C THR A 159 4.92 5.03 -8.16
N PHE A 160 3.74 4.47 -8.27
CA PHE A 160 3.49 3.07 -7.96
C PHE A 160 2.40 2.53 -8.88
N GLY A 161 2.41 1.24 -9.05
CA GLY A 161 1.40 0.56 -9.85
C GLY A 161 1.44 -0.94 -9.60
N SER A 162 0.44 -1.61 -10.12
CA SER A 162 0.25 -3.03 -9.87
C SER A 162 -0.49 -3.71 -11.01
N SER A 163 -0.36 -5.02 -11.06
CA SER A 163 -1.15 -5.92 -11.89
C SER A 163 -1.60 -7.08 -11.02
N GLU A 164 -2.87 -7.40 -11.07
CA GLU A 164 -3.46 -8.54 -10.38
C GLU A 164 -4.22 -9.42 -11.35
N VAL A 165 -3.97 -10.72 -11.26
CA VAL A 165 -4.76 -11.77 -11.91
C VAL A 165 -5.32 -12.64 -10.81
N SER A 166 -6.62 -12.55 -10.57
CA SER A 166 -7.30 -13.31 -9.53
C SER A 166 -8.59 -13.94 -10.04
N TYR A 167 -9.02 -15.01 -9.39
CA TYR A 167 -10.37 -15.52 -9.53
C TYR A 167 -11.25 -14.89 -8.47
N GLN A 168 -12.43 -14.45 -8.86
CA GLN A 168 -13.47 -14.08 -7.91
C GLN A 168 -14.25 -15.34 -7.53
N ALA A 169 -14.14 -15.72 -6.27
CA ALA A 169 -14.97 -16.79 -5.73
C ALA A 169 -16.36 -16.19 -5.41
N TRP A 170 -17.23 -16.15 -6.41
CA TRP A 170 -18.66 -15.89 -6.19
C TRP A 170 -19.32 -17.19 -5.78
N ASN A 171 -19.99 -17.21 -4.63
CA ASN A 171 -20.93 -18.25 -4.23
C ASN A 171 -22.31 -17.97 -4.85
#